data_da39e33c4f68a6f77e54cf4a3e971a05
#
_entry.id   da39e33c4f68a6f77e54cf4a3e971a05
#
_cell.length_a   1.000
_cell.length_b   1.000
_cell.length_c   1.000
_cell.angle_alpha   90.00
_cell.angle_beta   90.00
_cell.angle_gamma   90.00
#
_symmetry.space_group_name_H-M   'P 1'
#
loop_
_entity.id
_entity.type
_entity.pdbx_description
1 polymer ?
#
loop_
_entity_poly.entity_id
_entity_poly.type
_entity_poly.pdbx_seq_one_letter_code
_entity_poly.pdbx_strand_id
1 'polypeptide(L)'
;NGIVAVGDICNQTDTLLQKQKGRLKYHNFIETSAVLPAMAKTRFENALSVYHQFSDTPYRNSIVPHAPYSVSSELFSMITSLPGNNRLCMHNQETQAENELFRTGKGDFQRLYDALGIQHSFGNLPVNSSLQQVLPHFKPESPLMLVHNLATHDDDIEWLLKKRPLEECETSFCICAGANLYISNQLPNIPMLSDSGIPLVIGTDSLASNDVLDIYHELEVIHEYFPQIPWKELFKWATINGASALGMDSQLGSFDKGKTPGVVQVWEGKATRII
;
A
#
# COMPACT_ATOMS: atom_id res chain seq x y z
N ASN A 1 -1.65 19.06 -9.30
CA ASN A 1 -1.50 17.67 -9.79
C ASN A 1 -2.81 16.87 -9.74
N GLY A 2 -3.99 17.49 -9.58
CA GLY A 2 -5.29 16.81 -9.65
C GLY A 2 -5.66 15.90 -8.48
N ILE A 3 -4.81 15.70 -7.49
CA ILE A 3 -5.07 14.83 -6.34
C ILE A 3 -6.14 15.46 -5.43
N VAL A 4 -7.14 14.68 -5.02
CA VAL A 4 -8.23 15.10 -4.12
C VAL A 4 -8.24 14.34 -2.79
N ALA A 5 -7.69 13.13 -2.79
CA ALA A 5 -7.55 12.29 -1.60
C ALA A 5 -6.21 11.54 -1.61
N VAL A 6 -5.70 11.23 -0.44
CA VAL A 6 -4.40 10.57 -0.25
C VAL A 6 -4.52 9.51 0.83
N GLY A 7 -4.06 8.30 0.52
CA GLY A 7 -3.63 7.33 1.52
C GLY A 7 -2.20 7.67 1.92
N ASP A 8 -2.02 8.29 3.07
CA ASP A 8 -0.72 8.82 3.50
C ASP A 8 -0.06 7.85 4.48
N ILE A 9 1.02 7.20 4.03
CA ILE A 9 1.85 6.37 4.89
C ILE A 9 2.78 7.28 5.68
N CYS A 10 2.61 7.30 7.00
CA CYS A 10 3.33 8.19 7.89
C CYS A 10 3.70 7.47 9.20
N ASN A 11 4.79 7.90 9.82
CA ASN A 11 5.25 7.40 11.11
C ASN A 11 5.49 8.52 12.14
N GLN A 12 5.19 9.76 11.75
CA GLN A 12 5.32 10.98 12.55
C GLN A 12 4.18 11.94 12.23
N THR A 13 4.06 13.00 13.01
CA THR A 13 2.99 14.00 12.88
C THR A 13 3.39 15.29 12.15
N ASP A 14 4.54 15.30 11.48
CA ASP A 14 5.09 16.51 10.82
C ASP A 14 4.14 17.09 9.76
N THR A 15 3.32 16.24 9.14
CA THR A 15 2.31 16.65 8.15
C THR A 15 0.99 17.15 8.76
N LEU A 16 0.80 17.07 10.08
CA LEU A 16 -0.46 17.40 10.78
C LEU A 16 -0.98 18.80 10.43
N LEU A 17 -0.11 19.81 10.56
CA LEU A 17 -0.48 21.20 10.28
C LEU A 17 -0.88 21.44 8.81
N GLN A 18 -0.26 20.69 7.88
CA GLN A 18 -0.65 20.76 6.48
C GLN A 18 -1.99 20.09 6.22
N LYS A 19 -2.25 18.94 6.86
CA LYS A 19 -3.52 18.21 6.77
C LYS A 19 -4.68 19.02 7.35
N GLN A 20 -4.48 19.74 8.46
CA GLN A 20 -5.47 20.61 9.08
C GLN A 20 -5.97 21.75 8.17
N LYS A 21 -5.22 22.10 7.11
CA LYS A 21 -5.70 23.07 6.09
C LYS A 21 -6.88 22.57 5.26
N GLY A 22 -7.22 21.28 5.32
CA GLY A 22 -8.40 20.70 4.70
C GLY A 22 -8.43 20.73 3.17
N ARG A 23 -7.25 20.86 2.51
CA ARG A 23 -7.18 20.97 1.04
C ARG A 23 -7.37 19.61 0.34
N LEU A 24 -6.99 18.53 1.00
CA LEU A 24 -7.14 17.15 0.55
C LEU A 24 -7.85 16.33 1.61
N LYS A 25 -8.47 15.24 1.23
CA LYS A 25 -8.94 14.20 2.15
C LYS A 25 -7.82 13.21 2.41
N TYR A 26 -7.74 12.69 3.63
CA TYR A 26 -6.68 11.75 4.01
C TYR A 26 -7.26 10.49 4.66
N HIS A 27 -6.63 9.37 4.39
CA HIS A 27 -6.57 8.22 5.28
C HIS A 27 -5.11 8.10 5.74
N ASN A 28 -4.86 8.31 7.01
CA ASN A 28 -3.51 8.20 7.57
C ASN A 28 -3.23 6.74 7.91
N PHE A 29 -2.27 6.14 7.23
CA PHE A 29 -1.74 4.83 7.53
C PHE A 29 -0.48 5.01 8.36
N ILE A 30 -0.63 4.93 9.70
CA ILE A 30 0.47 5.08 10.64
C ILE A 30 1.28 3.79 10.64
N GLU A 31 2.40 3.85 9.97
CA GLU A 31 3.27 2.70 9.74
C GLU A 31 4.15 2.40 10.94
N THR A 32 4.32 1.11 11.25
CA THR A 32 5.22 0.65 12.30
C THR A 32 5.95 -0.63 11.91
N SER A 33 7.15 -0.80 12.45
CA SER A 33 8.01 -1.96 12.21
C SER A 33 8.74 -2.40 13.46
N ALA A 34 8.88 -3.71 13.64
CA ALA A 34 9.73 -4.35 14.64
C ALA A 34 9.98 -5.82 14.25
N VAL A 35 11.16 -6.13 13.76
CA VAL A 35 11.57 -7.52 13.46
C VAL A 35 11.71 -8.32 14.75
N LEU A 36 12.29 -7.70 15.78
CA LEU A 36 12.49 -8.36 17.07
C LEU A 36 11.20 -8.31 17.91
N PRO A 37 10.64 -9.46 18.34
CA PRO A 37 9.44 -9.52 19.16
C PRO A 37 9.51 -8.65 20.41
N ALA A 38 10.67 -8.57 21.04
CA ALA A 38 10.89 -7.76 22.24
C ALA A 38 10.65 -6.25 22.03
N MET A 39 10.73 -5.78 20.78
CA MET A 39 10.49 -4.38 20.42
C MET A 39 9.03 -4.09 20.02
N ALA A 40 8.22 -5.12 19.79
CA ALA A 40 6.87 -4.98 19.25
C ALA A 40 6.01 -4.03 20.08
N LYS A 41 5.97 -4.20 21.40
CA LYS A 41 5.19 -3.36 22.30
C LYS A 41 5.58 -1.89 22.22
N THR A 42 6.87 -1.58 22.32
CA THR A 42 7.37 -0.19 22.28
C THR A 42 7.05 0.47 20.94
N ARG A 43 7.23 -0.26 19.83
CA ARG A 43 6.94 0.26 18.48
C ARG A 43 5.45 0.49 18.27
N PHE A 44 4.62 -0.43 18.76
CA PHE A 44 3.17 -0.26 18.71
C PHE A 44 2.69 0.93 19.55
N GLU A 45 3.20 1.10 20.77
CA GLU A 45 2.86 2.25 21.64
C GLU A 45 3.27 3.59 21.01
N ASN A 46 4.42 3.64 20.32
CA ASN A 46 4.83 4.82 19.55
C ASN A 46 3.85 5.12 18.41
N ALA A 47 3.47 4.11 17.62
CA ALA A 47 2.48 4.26 16.56
C ALA A 47 1.11 4.68 17.12
N LEU A 48 0.71 4.14 18.27
CA LEU A 48 -0.54 4.50 18.94
C LEU A 48 -0.54 5.97 19.39
N SER A 49 0.62 6.48 19.84
CA SER A 49 0.77 7.91 20.18
C SER A 49 0.56 8.80 18.95
N VAL A 50 1.13 8.43 17.80
CA VAL A 50 0.91 9.15 16.54
C VAL A 50 -0.57 9.05 16.11
N TYR A 51 -1.16 7.86 16.22
CA TYR A 51 -2.59 7.63 15.93
C TYR A 51 -3.49 8.57 16.73
N HIS A 52 -3.27 8.72 18.03
CA HIS A 52 -4.05 9.61 18.88
C HIS A 52 -3.89 11.08 18.48
N GLN A 53 -2.69 11.52 18.09
CA GLN A 53 -2.49 12.90 17.65
C GLN A 53 -3.24 13.20 16.32
N PHE A 54 -3.36 12.23 15.41
CA PHE A 54 -4.18 12.39 14.22
C PHE A 54 -5.69 12.27 14.49
N SER A 55 -6.11 11.71 15.64
CA SER A 55 -7.54 11.56 15.98
C SER A 55 -8.28 12.88 16.18
N ASP A 56 -7.55 13.98 16.40
CA ASP A 56 -8.11 15.33 16.46
C ASP A 56 -8.40 15.92 15.05
N THR A 57 -8.13 15.18 13.99
CA THR A 57 -8.45 15.56 12.60
C THR A 57 -9.74 14.86 12.14
N PRO A 58 -10.43 15.38 11.10
CA PRO A 58 -11.61 14.73 10.53
C PRO A 58 -11.25 13.51 9.65
N TYR A 59 -10.01 13.09 9.65
CA TYR A 59 -9.50 12.03 8.77
C TYR A 59 -9.50 10.67 9.44
N ARG A 60 -9.56 9.63 8.63
CA ARG A 60 -9.45 8.25 9.12
C ARG A 60 -8.00 7.90 9.40
N ASN A 61 -7.78 7.09 10.41
CA ASN A 61 -6.47 6.63 10.81
C ASN A 61 -6.46 5.12 10.94
N SER A 62 -5.35 4.49 10.57
CA SER A 62 -5.08 3.08 10.82
C SER A 62 -3.60 2.92 11.20
N ILE A 63 -3.30 2.02 12.12
CA ILE A 63 -1.93 1.56 12.36
C ILE A 63 -1.68 0.38 11.44
N VAL A 64 -0.59 0.41 10.67
CA VAL A 64 -0.31 -0.57 9.63
C VAL A 64 1.10 -1.15 9.77
N PRO A 65 1.31 -2.42 9.37
CA PRO A 65 2.65 -2.99 9.28
C PRO A 65 3.41 -2.40 8.09
N HIS A 66 4.70 -2.17 8.23
CA HIS A 66 5.55 -1.69 7.14
C HIS A 66 5.64 -2.71 5.99
N ALA A 67 6.30 -3.84 6.21
CA ALA A 67 6.55 -4.86 5.20
C ALA A 67 6.73 -6.24 5.86
N PRO A 68 6.58 -7.35 5.12
CA PRO A 68 6.72 -8.69 5.65
C PRO A 68 8.03 -8.92 6.42
N TYR A 69 9.13 -8.44 5.88
CA TYR A 69 10.48 -8.64 6.43
C TYR A 69 10.79 -7.76 7.65
N SER A 70 9.98 -6.80 7.97
CA SER A 70 10.25 -5.81 9.02
C SER A 70 9.32 -5.88 10.23
N VAL A 71 8.39 -6.84 10.26
CA VAL A 71 7.34 -6.91 11.28
C VAL A 71 7.25 -8.31 11.88
N SER A 72 7.40 -8.42 13.20
CA SER A 72 7.24 -9.68 13.93
C SER A 72 5.78 -10.09 14.07
N SER A 73 5.51 -11.37 14.31
CA SER A 73 4.17 -11.90 14.55
C SER A 73 3.46 -11.22 15.74
N GLU A 74 4.21 -10.83 16.76
CA GLU A 74 3.70 -10.11 17.93
C GLU A 74 3.20 -8.72 17.54
N LEU A 75 3.96 -8.00 16.70
CA LEU A 75 3.54 -6.68 16.23
C LEU A 75 2.34 -6.78 15.28
N PHE A 76 2.32 -7.76 14.37
CA PHE A 76 1.14 -8.05 13.55
C PHE A 76 -0.11 -8.29 14.41
N SER A 77 0.02 -9.10 15.47
CA SER A 77 -1.08 -9.38 16.38
C SER A 77 -1.61 -8.13 17.08
N MET A 78 -0.72 -7.23 17.53
CA MET A 78 -1.12 -5.97 18.16
C MET A 78 -1.85 -5.06 17.16
N ILE A 79 -1.34 -4.92 15.94
CA ILE A 79 -1.94 -4.10 14.88
C ILE A 79 -3.34 -4.61 14.53
N THR A 80 -3.48 -5.91 14.26
CA THR A 80 -4.74 -6.49 13.78
C THR A 80 -5.78 -6.72 14.88
N SER A 81 -5.36 -6.63 16.15
CA SER A 81 -6.26 -6.70 17.30
C SER A 81 -6.75 -5.34 17.79
N LEU A 82 -6.23 -4.24 17.26
CA LEU A 82 -6.64 -2.89 17.66
C LEU A 82 -8.10 -2.63 17.24
N PRO A 83 -9.00 -2.35 18.17
CA PRO A 83 -10.40 -2.07 17.84
C PRO A 83 -10.54 -0.86 16.88
N GLY A 84 -11.34 -1.00 15.83
CA GLY A 84 -11.56 0.04 14.84
C GLY A 84 -10.45 0.18 13.79
N ASN A 85 -9.35 -0.57 13.92
CA ASN A 85 -8.25 -0.60 12.95
C ASN A 85 -8.56 -1.59 11.82
N ASN A 86 -9.50 -1.25 10.98
CA ASN A 86 -10.12 -2.19 10.05
C ASN A 86 -9.75 -1.99 8.57
N ARG A 87 -9.00 -0.94 8.20
CA ARG A 87 -8.49 -0.74 6.83
C ARG A 87 -6.97 -0.69 6.88
N LEU A 88 -6.33 -1.65 6.25
CA LEU A 88 -4.90 -1.87 6.39
C LEU A 88 -4.18 -1.75 5.04
N CYS A 89 -2.91 -1.41 5.08
CA CYS A 89 -2.00 -1.54 3.93
C CYS A 89 -0.65 -2.09 4.39
N MET A 90 0.13 -2.58 3.44
CA MET A 90 1.48 -3.08 3.68
C MET A 90 2.28 -3.05 2.38
N HIS A 91 3.55 -2.66 2.44
CA HIS A 91 4.48 -2.90 1.35
C HIS A 91 4.63 -4.41 1.15
N ASN A 92 4.49 -4.86 -0.09
CA ASN A 92 4.39 -6.28 -0.40
C ASN A 92 5.22 -6.62 -1.62
N GLN A 93 6.09 -7.61 -1.45
CA GLN A 93 6.85 -8.16 -2.57
C GLN A 93 7.49 -7.09 -3.45
N GLU A 94 8.10 -6.08 -2.78
CA GLU A 94 8.73 -4.94 -3.44
C GLU A 94 9.97 -5.34 -4.24
N THR A 95 10.64 -6.42 -3.80
CA THR A 95 11.80 -6.98 -4.50
C THR A 95 11.79 -8.50 -4.49
N GLN A 96 12.49 -9.13 -5.45
CA GLN A 96 12.70 -10.59 -5.45
C GLN A 96 13.46 -11.08 -4.21
N ALA A 97 14.34 -10.24 -3.65
CA ALA A 97 15.10 -10.55 -2.44
C ALA A 97 14.19 -10.76 -1.21
N GLU A 98 13.02 -10.13 -1.18
CA GLU A 98 12.02 -10.36 -0.14
C GLU A 98 11.51 -11.80 -0.17
N ASN A 99 11.07 -12.29 -1.33
CA ASN A 99 10.61 -13.68 -1.48
C ASN A 99 11.76 -14.68 -1.22
N GLU A 100 12.99 -14.35 -1.64
CA GLU A 100 14.17 -15.18 -1.37
C GLU A 100 14.42 -15.34 0.14
N LEU A 101 14.34 -14.25 0.90
CA LEU A 101 14.46 -14.29 2.36
C LEU A 101 13.46 -15.27 2.98
N PHE A 102 12.19 -15.18 2.62
CA PHE A 102 11.14 -16.02 3.23
C PHE A 102 11.26 -17.48 2.82
N ARG A 103 11.67 -17.75 1.59
CA ARG A 103 11.84 -19.09 1.07
C ARG A 103 13.10 -19.78 1.62
N THR A 104 14.20 -19.05 1.77
CA THR A 104 15.52 -19.65 2.03
C THR A 104 16.19 -19.18 3.34
N GLY A 105 15.71 -18.10 3.93
CA GLY A 105 16.36 -17.43 5.06
C GLY A 105 17.67 -16.73 4.70
N LYS A 106 17.93 -16.50 3.40
CA LYS A 106 19.18 -15.95 2.87
C LYS A 106 18.89 -14.85 1.84
N GLY A 107 19.94 -14.32 1.23
CA GLY A 107 19.85 -13.30 0.21
C GLY A 107 20.24 -11.91 0.72
N ASP A 108 19.90 -10.87 -0.03
CA ASP A 108 20.36 -9.51 0.27
C ASP A 108 19.82 -8.96 1.60
N PHE A 109 18.63 -9.36 2.01
CA PHE A 109 18.10 -8.98 3.33
C PHE A 109 18.91 -9.55 4.50
N GLN A 110 19.63 -10.67 4.32
CA GLN A 110 20.54 -11.17 5.35
C GLN A 110 21.63 -10.15 5.65
N ARG A 111 22.17 -9.49 4.63
CA ARG A 111 23.19 -8.44 4.80
C ARG A 111 22.66 -7.26 5.60
N LEU A 112 21.39 -6.88 5.41
CA LEU A 112 20.74 -5.83 6.20
C LEU A 112 20.66 -6.25 7.67
N TYR A 113 20.19 -7.47 7.94
CA TYR A 113 20.06 -7.95 9.32
C TYR A 113 21.41 -8.12 10.01
N ASP A 114 22.43 -8.62 9.31
CA ASP A 114 23.79 -8.73 9.83
C ASP A 114 24.34 -7.34 10.21
N ALA A 115 24.13 -6.33 9.34
CA ALA A 115 24.54 -4.95 9.60
C ALA A 115 23.82 -4.32 10.80
N LEU A 116 22.57 -4.73 11.05
CA LEU A 116 21.75 -4.27 12.17
C LEU A 116 21.93 -5.12 13.44
N GLY A 117 22.72 -6.22 13.39
CA GLY A 117 22.87 -7.16 14.48
C GLY A 117 21.59 -7.93 14.83
N ILE A 118 20.69 -8.10 13.87
CA ILE A 118 19.40 -8.75 14.05
C ILE A 118 19.51 -10.23 13.65
N GLN A 119 19.13 -11.12 14.56
CA GLN A 119 18.92 -12.53 14.26
C GLN A 119 17.46 -12.76 13.90
N HIS A 120 17.20 -13.45 12.78
CA HIS A 120 15.85 -13.78 12.32
C HIS A 120 15.68 -15.29 12.09
N SER A 121 14.44 -15.71 11.95
CA SER A 121 14.07 -17.12 11.71
C SER A 121 13.37 -17.35 10.36
N PHE A 122 13.47 -16.38 9.43
CA PHE A 122 12.92 -16.53 8.09
C PHE A 122 13.56 -17.70 7.33
N GLY A 123 12.84 -18.28 6.38
CA GLY A 123 13.32 -19.40 5.56
C GLY A 123 13.15 -20.79 6.18
N ASN A 124 12.59 -20.89 7.39
CA ASN A 124 12.30 -22.17 8.05
C ASN A 124 10.85 -22.65 7.86
N LEU A 125 10.07 -21.91 7.09
CA LEU A 125 8.64 -22.17 6.87
C LEU A 125 8.39 -22.67 5.45
N PRO A 126 7.41 -23.58 5.24
CA PRO A 126 7.08 -24.12 3.92
C PRO A 126 6.21 -23.13 3.13
N VAL A 127 6.75 -21.93 2.87
CA VAL A 127 6.10 -20.89 2.06
C VAL A 127 6.95 -20.55 0.86
N ASN A 128 6.29 -20.15 -0.24
CA ASN A 128 6.96 -19.79 -1.47
C ASN A 128 7.26 -18.28 -1.57
N SER A 129 6.57 -17.47 -0.77
CA SER A 129 6.72 -16.01 -0.81
C SER A 129 6.47 -15.35 0.55
N SER A 130 6.86 -14.10 0.66
CA SER A 130 6.59 -13.23 1.81
C SER A 130 5.09 -13.04 2.03
N LEU A 131 4.31 -12.85 0.96
CA LEU A 131 2.86 -12.70 1.01
C LEU A 131 2.19 -13.91 1.67
N GLN A 132 2.58 -15.13 1.26
CA GLN A 132 2.02 -16.36 1.83
C GLN A 132 2.30 -16.50 3.32
N GLN A 133 3.43 -15.96 3.78
CA GLN A 133 3.80 -15.96 5.19
C GLN A 133 2.95 -15.00 6.02
N VAL A 134 2.72 -13.79 5.53
CA VAL A 134 2.12 -12.73 6.36
C VAL A 134 0.61 -12.60 6.23
N LEU A 135 0.04 -13.02 5.10
CA LEU A 135 -1.40 -12.89 4.86
C LEU A 135 -2.28 -13.50 5.98
N PRO A 136 -1.91 -14.63 6.62
CA PRO A 136 -2.69 -15.19 7.73
C PRO A 136 -2.83 -14.29 8.97
N HIS A 137 -2.02 -13.24 9.08
CA HIS A 137 -2.14 -12.26 10.16
C HIS A 137 -3.29 -11.26 9.92
N PHE A 138 -3.72 -11.09 8.68
CA PHE A 138 -4.80 -10.15 8.32
C PHE A 138 -6.15 -10.84 8.37
N LYS A 139 -7.10 -10.21 9.07
CA LYS A 139 -8.47 -10.71 9.13
C LYS A 139 -9.16 -10.59 7.77
N PRO A 140 -9.93 -11.59 7.33
CA PRO A 140 -10.64 -11.53 6.04
C PRO A 140 -11.54 -10.31 5.90
N GLU A 141 -12.23 -9.91 6.95
CA GLU A 141 -13.14 -8.76 6.98
C GLU A 141 -12.44 -7.38 6.93
N SER A 142 -11.13 -7.33 7.16
CA SER A 142 -10.39 -6.06 7.08
C SER A 142 -9.98 -5.77 5.64
N PRO A 143 -10.41 -4.65 5.04
CA PRO A 143 -9.87 -4.19 3.76
C PRO A 143 -8.34 -4.12 3.78
N LEU A 144 -7.70 -4.66 2.75
CA LEU A 144 -6.25 -4.77 2.66
C LEU A 144 -5.73 -4.23 1.32
N MET A 145 -4.81 -3.28 1.38
CA MET A 145 -4.09 -2.79 0.22
C MET A 145 -2.63 -3.28 0.27
N LEU A 146 -2.22 -4.00 -0.75
CA LEU A 146 -0.86 -4.50 -0.93
C LEU A 146 -0.12 -3.58 -1.90
N VAL A 147 1.01 -3.00 -1.47
CA VAL A 147 1.72 -1.95 -2.21
C VAL A 147 2.95 -2.54 -2.92
N HIS A 148 3.28 -2.04 -4.10
CA HIS A 148 4.34 -2.43 -5.04
C HIS A 148 4.04 -3.70 -5.85
N ASN A 149 4.02 -4.87 -5.25
CA ASN A 149 3.70 -6.16 -5.88
C ASN A 149 4.64 -6.55 -7.05
N LEU A 150 5.90 -6.08 -7.02
CA LEU A 150 6.89 -6.30 -8.08
C LEU A 150 7.24 -7.78 -8.24
N ALA A 151 7.37 -8.48 -7.14
CA ALA A 151 7.75 -9.89 -7.09
C ALA A 151 6.55 -10.83 -6.84
N THR A 152 5.33 -10.37 -7.12
CA THR A 152 4.11 -11.19 -7.07
C THR A 152 4.02 -12.07 -8.31
N HIS A 153 3.68 -13.34 -8.13
CA HIS A 153 3.52 -14.35 -9.17
C HIS A 153 2.10 -14.93 -9.16
N ASP A 154 1.75 -15.70 -10.21
CA ASP A 154 0.42 -16.31 -10.34
C ASP A 154 0.05 -17.17 -9.13
N ASP A 155 1.00 -17.96 -8.60
CA ASP A 155 0.79 -18.80 -7.40
C ASP A 155 0.41 -17.95 -6.17
N ASP A 156 0.94 -16.75 -6.06
CA ASP A 156 0.60 -15.82 -4.96
C ASP A 156 -0.82 -15.28 -5.12
N ILE A 157 -1.21 -14.96 -6.35
CA ILE A 157 -2.56 -14.49 -6.67
C ILE A 157 -3.58 -15.60 -6.40
N GLU A 158 -3.34 -16.81 -6.89
CA GLU A 158 -4.23 -17.95 -6.64
C GLU A 158 -4.37 -18.21 -5.14
N TRP A 159 -3.27 -18.16 -4.41
CA TRP A 159 -3.27 -18.37 -2.97
C TRP A 159 -4.00 -17.25 -2.23
N LEU A 160 -3.78 -15.99 -2.64
CA LEU A 160 -4.45 -14.81 -2.08
C LEU A 160 -5.97 -14.91 -2.28
N LEU A 161 -6.44 -15.21 -3.50
CA LEU A 161 -7.85 -15.35 -3.83
C LEU A 161 -8.52 -16.49 -3.08
N LYS A 162 -7.79 -17.60 -2.83
CA LYS A 162 -8.27 -18.71 -2.00
C LYS A 162 -8.46 -18.31 -0.54
N LYS A 163 -7.62 -17.42 -0.01
CA LYS A 163 -7.67 -16.96 1.39
C LYS A 163 -8.57 -15.74 1.59
N ARG A 164 -8.72 -14.94 0.56
CA ARG A 164 -9.48 -13.70 0.52
C ARG A 164 -10.30 -13.63 -0.77
N PRO A 165 -11.40 -14.41 -0.89
CA PRO A 165 -12.29 -14.35 -2.04
C PRO A 165 -12.82 -12.92 -2.26
N LEU A 166 -12.91 -12.47 -3.52
CA LEU A 166 -13.31 -11.09 -3.85
C LEU A 166 -14.72 -10.74 -3.41
N GLU A 167 -15.60 -11.74 -3.31
CA GLU A 167 -16.99 -11.58 -2.86
C GLU A 167 -17.10 -11.34 -1.35
N GLU A 168 -16.08 -11.73 -0.57
CA GLU A 168 -16.08 -11.69 0.87
C GLU A 168 -15.06 -10.71 1.45
N CYS A 169 -14.00 -10.42 0.70
CA CYS A 169 -12.85 -9.68 1.18
C CYS A 169 -12.50 -8.50 0.27
N GLU A 170 -12.40 -7.32 0.83
CA GLU A 170 -11.91 -6.14 0.12
C GLU A 170 -10.37 -6.19 0.07
N THR A 171 -9.81 -6.45 -1.11
CA THR A 171 -8.37 -6.47 -1.34
C THR A 171 -8.04 -5.64 -2.59
N SER A 172 -6.93 -4.91 -2.58
CA SER A 172 -6.45 -4.15 -3.74
C SER A 172 -4.93 -4.22 -3.86
N PHE A 173 -4.41 -4.13 -5.08
CA PHE A 173 -3.01 -3.94 -5.38
C PHE A 173 -2.73 -2.48 -5.71
N CYS A 174 -1.83 -1.85 -4.95
CA CYS A 174 -1.36 -0.49 -5.22
C CYS A 174 -0.07 -0.55 -6.04
N ILE A 175 -0.08 0.08 -7.21
CA ILE A 175 1.05 0.15 -8.12
C ILE A 175 1.70 1.53 -7.96
N CYS A 176 3.02 1.55 -7.69
CA CYS A 176 3.86 2.74 -7.61
C CYS A 176 4.92 2.62 -8.72
N ALA A 177 4.52 2.88 -9.96
CA ALA A 177 5.34 2.60 -11.14
C ALA A 177 6.65 3.39 -11.14
N GLY A 178 6.58 4.70 -10.85
CA GLY A 178 7.75 5.56 -10.74
C GLY A 178 8.73 5.07 -9.68
N ALA A 179 8.24 4.74 -8.49
CA ALA A 179 9.07 4.23 -7.40
C ALA A 179 9.71 2.88 -7.74
N ASN A 180 8.97 1.95 -8.34
CA ASN A 180 9.52 0.66 -8.76
C ASN A 180 10.64 0.82 -9.80
N LEU A 181 10.49 1.74 -10.76
CA LEU A 181 11.56 2.04 -11.72
C LEU A 181 12.76 2.70 -11.04
N TYR A 182 12.53 3.64 -10.13
CA TYR A 182 13.59 4.35 -9.41
C TYR A 182 14.44 3.38 -8.55
N ILE A 183 13.78 2.49 -7.80
CA ILE A 183 14.44 1.59 -6.84
C ILE A 183 15.10 0.40 -7.53
N SER A 184 14.40 -0.24 -8.46
CA SER A 184 14.79 -1.55 -9.02
C SER A 184 14.87 -1.58 -10.54
N ASN A 185 14.56 -0.47 -11.22
CA ASN A 185 14.49 -0.39 -12.68
C ASN A 185 13.59 -1.47 -13.31
N GLN A 186 12.51 -1.84 -12.60
CA GLN A 186 11.56 -2.87 -13.03
C GLN A 186 10.14 -2.43 -12.70
N LEU A 187 9.17 -2.97 -13.43
CA LEU A 187 7.74 -2.84 -13.13
C LEU A 187 7.16 -4.21 -12.77
N PRO A 188 6.13 -4.26 -11.91
CA PRO A 188 5.39 -5.50 -11.69
C PRO A 188 4.73 -5.96 -12.99
N ASN A 189 4.36 -7.24 -13.05
CA ASN A 189 3.57 -7.76 -14.17
C ASN A 189 2.13 -7.21 -14.10
N ILE A 190 1.96 -5.94 -14.48
CA ILE A 190 0.67 -5.24 -14.39
C ILE A 190 -0.44 -5.95 -15.16
N PRO A 191 -0.23 -6.49 -16.38
CA PRO A 191 -1.25 -7.30 -17.04
C PRO A 191 -1.73 -8.48 -16.20
N MET A 192 -0.83 -9.29 -15.64
CA MET A 192 -1.16 -10.42 -14.75
C MET A 192 -1.97 -9.95 -13.53
N LEU A 193 -1.52 -8.86 -12.87
CA LEU A 193 -2.24 -8.30 -11.72
C LEU A 193 -3.64 -7.81 -12.11
N SER A 194 -3.78 -7.17 -13.27
CA SER A 194 -5.08 -6.70 -13.79
C SER A 194 -6.02 -7.87 -14.12
N ASP A 195 -5.49 -8.94 -14.71
CA ASP A 195 -6.27 -10.11 -15.11
C ASP A 195 -6.73 -10.94 -13.90
N SER A 196 -6.13 -10.74 -12.72
CA SER A 196 -6.52 -11.41 -11.47
C SER A 196 -7.93 -11.06 -10.99
N GLY A 197 -8.50 -9.95 -11.46
CA GLY A 197 -9.76 -9.39 -10.97
C GLY A 197 -9.65 -8.62 -9.67
N ILE A 198 -8.49 -8.63 -8.99
CA ILE A 198 -8.23 -7.79 -7.80
C ILE A 198 -8.10 -6.33 -8.26
N PRO A 199 -8.85 -5.38 -7.68
CA PRO A 199 -8.77 -3.98 -8.07
C PRO A 199 -7.35 -3.42 -7.99
N LEU A 200 -6.87 -2.81 -9.09
CA LEU A 200 -5.63 -2.04 -9.08
C LEU A 200 -5.93 -0.60 -8.65
N VAL A 201 -5.01 -0.02 -7.88
CA VAL A 201 -5.00 1.39 -7.50
C VAL A 201 -3.59 1.97 -7.73
N ILE A 202 -3.49 3.30 -7.78
CA ILE A 202 -2.24 3.98 -8.08
C ILE A 202 -1.73 4.74 -6.85
N GLY A 203 -0.46 4.54 -6.55
CA GLY A 203 0.31 5.29 -5.57
C GLY A 203 1.56 5.89 -6.19
N THR A 204 2.17 6.85 -5.53
CA THR A 204 3.43 7.48 -5.96
C THR A 204 4.62 7.03 -5.14
N ASP A 205 4.37 6.41 -3.99
CA ASP A 205 5.35 6.31 -2.92
C ASP A 205 5.85 7.73 -2.50
N SER A 206 6.99 7.84 -1.85
CA SER A 206 7.53 9.10 -1.37
C SER A 206 8.51 9.75 -2.36
N LEU A 207 8.83 11.04 -2.18
CA LEU A 207 9.89 11.70 -2.95
C LEU A 207 11.29 11.14 -2.66
N ALA A 208 11.47 10.25 -1.69
CA ALA A 208 12.74 9.57 -1.47
C ALA A 208 12.98 8.45 -2.50
N SER A 209 11.92 7.99 -3.14
CA SER A 209 11.92 6.87 -4.08
C SER A 209 11.22 7.21 -5.42
N ASN A 210 10.90 8.48 -5.67
CA ASN A 210 10.24 8.91 -6.89
C ASN A 210 10.67 10.34 -7.25
N ASP A 211 10.66 10.69 -8.53
CA ASP A 211 11.01 12.03 -9.00
C ASP A 211 9.89 13.05 -8.76
N VAL A 212 8.62 12.61 -8.79
CA VAL A 212 7.46 13.48 -8.64
C VAL A 212 6.32 12.78 -7.89
N LEU A 213 5.51 13.56 -7.16
CA LEU A 213 4.25 13.08 -6.57
C LEU A 213 3.08 13.48 -7.50
N ASP A 214 2.92 12.76 -8.59
CA ASP A 214 1.90 13.03 -9.60
C ASP A 214 1.25 11.73 -10.10
N ILE A 215 -0.02 11.54 -9.79
CA ILE A 215 -0.77 10.34 -10.19
C ILE A 215 -0.89 10.23 -11.72
N TYR A 216 -1.02 11.35 -12.43
CA TYR A 216 -1.10 11.29 -13.89
C TYR A 216 0.23 10.82 -14.51
N HIS A 217 1.35 11.28 -13.96
CA HIS A 217 2.67 10.78 -14.37
C HIS A 217 2.81 9.25 -14.15
N GLU A 218 2.32 8.73 -13.03
CA GLU A 218 2.30 7.27 -12.80
C GLU A 218 1.51 6.53 -13.91
N LEU A 219 0.38 7.11 -14.35
CA LEU A 219 -0.40 6.53 -15.45
C LEU A 219 0.34 6.60 -16.78
N GLU A 220 1.06 7.70 -17.06
CA GLU A 220 1.90 7.84 -18.27
C GLU A 220 2.99 6.78 -18.30
N VAL A 221 3.71 6.60 -17.18
CA VAL A 221 4.73 5.55 -17.04
C VAL A 221 4.13 4.17 -17.31
N ILE A 222 3.00 3.83 -16.69
CA ILE A 222 2.33 2.55 -16.93
C ILE A 222 1.94 2.39 -18.40
N HIS A 223 1.38 3.42 -19.01
CA HIS A 223 0.94 3.37 -20.41
C HIS A 223 2.12 3.25 -21.40
N GLU A 224 3.25 3.85 -21.10
CA GLU A 224 4.47 3.72 -21.90
C GLU A 224 4.97 2.27 -21.96
N TYR A 225 4.99 1.59 -20.83
CA TYR A 225 5.47 0.20 -20.74
C TYR A 225 4.40 -0.83 -21.13
N PHE A 226 3.11 -0.51 -20.96
CA PHE A 226 1.96 -1.39 -21.23
C PHE A 226 0.90 -0.68 -22.07
N PRO A 227 1.20 -0.30 -23.34
CA PRO A 227 0.29 0.47 -24.19
C PRO A 227 -1.00 -0.25 -24.53
N GLN A 228 -1.09 -1.56 -24.32
CA GLN A 228 -2.30 -2.36 -24.48
C GLN A 228 -3.35 -2.08 -23.40
N ILE A 229 -2.97 -1.51 -22.25
CA ILE A 229 -3.92 -1.14 -21.19
C ILE A 229 -4.59 0.17 -21.59
N PRO A 230 -5.94 0.18 -21.77
CA PRO A 230 -6.63 1.38 -22.19
C PRO A 230 -6.57 2.50 -21.12
N TRP A 231 -6.46 3.74 -21.54
CA TRP A 231 -6.52 4.90 -20.64
C TRP A 231 -7.74 4.90 -19.72
N LYS A 232 -8.88 4.38 -20.21
CA LYS A 232 -10.08 4.23 -19.39
C LYS A 232 -9.86 3.39 -18.15
N GLU A 233 -9.12 2.29 -18.27
CA GLU A 233 -8.78 1.44 -17.11
C GLU A 233 -7.78 2.14 -16.19
N LEU A 234 -6.76 2.78 -16.73
CA LEU A 234 -5.80 3.56 -15.96
C LEU A 234 -6.50 4.66 -15.13
N PHE A 235 -7.40 5.42 -15.74
CA PHE A 235 -8.18 6.42 -15.01
C PHE A 235 -9.10 5.79 -13.95
N LYS A 236 -9.65 4.62 -14.18
CA LYS A 236 -10.44 3.89 -13.17
C LYS A 236 -9.59 3.54 -11.95
N TRP A 237 -8.34 3.08 -12.16
CA TRP A 237 -7.42 2.77 -11.06
C TRP A 237 -7.08 4.01 -10.22
N ALA A 238 -6.89 5.15 -10.87
CA ALA A 238 -6.54 6.41 -10.21
C ALA A 238 -7.74 7.14 -9.58
N THR A 239 -8.99 6.70 -9.85
CA THR A 239 -10.20 7.40 -9.40
C THR A 239 -11.08 6.50 -8.54
N ILE A 240 -12.02 5.75 -9.14
CA ILE A 240 -13.01 4.98 -8.39
C ILE A 240 -12.38 3.87 -7.55
N ASN A 241 -11.37 3.17 -8.09
CA ASN A 241 -10.68 2.13 -7.35
C ASN A 241 -9.90 2.72 -6.17
N GLY A 242 -9.16 3.82 -6.40
CA GLY A 242 -8.45 4.53 -5.33
C GLY A 242 -9.40 5.03 -4.24
N ALA A 243 -10.55 5.59 -4.62
CA ALA A 243 -11.57 6.02 -3.68
C ALA A 243 -12.13 4.85 -2.85
N SER A 244 -12.39 3.70 -3.49
CA SER A 244 -12.85 2.48 -2.80
C SER A 244 -11.79 1.96 -1.83
N ALA A 245 -10.55 1.83 -2.29
CA ALA A 245 -9.44 1.35 -1.44
C ALA A 245 -9.21 2.23 -0.20
N LEU A 246 -9.54 3.53 -0.27
CA LEU A 246 -9.49 4.44 0.87
C LEU A 246 -10.82 4.48 1.68
N GLY A 247 -11.87 3.78 1.23
CA GLY A 247 -13.21 3.82 1.83
C GLY A 247 -13.90 5.18 1.66
N MET A 248 -13.61 5.89 0.57
CA MET A 248 -14.13 7.23 0.24
C MET A 248 -15.03 7.24 -1.00
N ASP A 249 -15.36 6.08 -1.56
CA ASP A 249 -16.13 5.91 -2.78
C ASP A 249 -17.58 6.41 -2.69
N SER A 250 -18.13 6.54 -1.48
CA SER A 250 -19.43 7.20 -1.28
C SER A 250 -19.40 8.72 -1.58
N GLN A 251 -18.22 9.33 -1.62
CA GLN A 251 -18.04 10.76 -1.85
C GLN A 251 -17.17 11.12 -3.05
N LEU A 252 -16.24 10.23 -3.42
CA LEU A 252 -15.20 10.46 -4.42
C LEU A 252 -15.21 9.39 -5.52
N GLY A 253 -14.33 9.57 -6.50
CA GLY A 253 -13.98 8.58 -7.51
C GLY A 253 -14.89 8.56 -8.75
N SER A 254 -16.10 9.14 -8.71
CA SER A 254 -17.00 9.22 -9.86
C SER A 254 -17.91 10.43 -9.76
N PHE A 255 -18.59 10.76 -10.88
CA PHE A 255 -19.58 11.86 -10.97
C PHE A 255 -21.02 11.41 -10.66
N ASP A 256 -21.19 10.29 -9.96
CA ASP A 256 -22.51 9.83 -9.56
C ASP A 256 -23.21 10.81 -8.65
N LYS A 257 -24.54 10.82 -8.72
CA LYS A 257 -25.38 11.72 -7.92
C LYS A 257 -25.10 11.56 -6.41
N GLY A 258 -24.82 12.69 -5.75
CA GLY A 258 -24.55 12.75 -4.32
C GLY A 258 -23.05 12.72 -3.97
N LYS A 259 -22.17 12.51 -4.94
CA LYS A 259 -20.72 12.61 -4.74
C LYS A 259 -20.19 14.02 -5.02
N THR A 260 -19.06 14.34 -4.43
CA THR A 260 -18.32 15.60 -4.61
C THR A 260 -16.86 15.32 -4.91
N PRO A 261 -16.54 14.63 -6.03
CA PRO A 261 -15.21 14.13 -6.30
C PRO A 261 -14.19 15.21 -6.65
N GLY A 262 -14.66 16.44 -6.95
CA GLY A 262 -13.87 17.43 -7.67
C GLY A 262 -13.84 17.13 -9.17
N VAL A 263 -13.32 18.07 -9.93
CA VAL A 263 -13.12 17.93 -11.39
C VAL A 263 -11.64 18.11 -11.69
N VAL A 264 -11.06 17.11 -12.32
CA VAL A 264 -9.67 17.12 -12.79
C VAL A 264 -9.66 17.13 -14.31
N GLN A 265 -9.04 18.15 -14.90
CA GLN A 265 -8.80 18.21 -16.33
C GLN A 265 -7.44 17.61 -16.62
N VAL A 266 -7.39 16.73 -17.60
CA VAL A 266 -6.13 16.23 -18.18
C VAL A 266 -5.97 16.83 -19.56
N TRP A 267 -4.90 17.61 -19.75
CA TRP A 267 -4.64 18.30 -21.02
C TRP A 267 -3.12 18.45 -21.20
N GLU A 268 -2.61 18.14 -22.39
CA GLU A 268 -1.21 18.27 -22.77
C GLU A 268 -0.22 17.70 -21.71
N GLY A 269 -0.49 16.47 -21.25
CA GLY A 269 0.38 15.80 -20.29
C GLY A 269 0.32 16.35 -18.86
N LYS A 270 -0.75 17.08 -18.51
CA LYS A 270 -0.92 17.64 -17.16
C LYS A 270 -2.30 17.37 -16.61
N ALA A 271 -2.35 16.96 -15.35
CA ALA A 271 -3.58 16.89 -14.58
C ALA A 271 -3.72 18.14 -13.70
N THR A 272 -4.86 18.84 -13.84
CA THR A 272 -5.14 20.06 -13.08
C THR A 272 -6.51 19.93 -12.43
N ARG A 273 -6.58 20.16 -11.12
CA ARG A 273 -7.84 20.25 -10.41
C ARG A 273 -8.50 21.60 -10.73
N ILE A 274 -9.74 21.54 -11.23
CA ILE A 274 -10.54 22.71 -11.60
C ILE A 274 -11.50 23.11 -10.46
N ILE A 275 -12.09 22.13 -9.80
CA ILE A 275 -13.04 22.31 -8.69
C ILE A 275 -12.63 21.40 -7.54
#